data_a505ff5ea0f604228de266d2117686ce
#
_entry.id   a505ff5ea0f604228de266d2117686ce
#
_cell.length_a   1.000
_cell.length_b   1.000
_cell.length_c   1.000
_cell.angle_alpha   90.00
_cell.angle_beta   90.00
_cell.angle_gamma   90.00
#
_symmetry.space_group_name_H-M   'P 1'
#
loop_
_entity.id
_entity.type
_entity.pdbx_description
1 polymer ?
#
loop_
_entity_poly.entity_id
_entity_poly.type
_entity_poly.pdbx_seq_one_letter_code
_entity_poly.pdbx_strand_id
1 'polypeptide(L)'
;MNITVYLGANLGTDPALPQAVQQLGRWIGESGNALVYGGSKSGLMGLLADSVLAAGGRVTGVEPKCFLDAELQHERLTELIVTEDIPSRKTKMIELGDAFIAFPGGTGTLEEITEVISKLSLGQLDAPCILYDLSLIHISEPTRHAQI
;
A
#
# COMPACT_ATOMS: atom_id res chain seq x y z
N MET A 1 -4.59 13.78 -8.02
CA MET A 1 -5.05 13.25 -6.71
C MET A 1 -4.00 12.35 -6.10
N ASN A 2 -4.06 12.16 -4.80
CA ASN A 2 -3.22 11.20 -4.10
C ASN A 2 -3.95 9.86 -4.03
N ILE A 3 -3.29 8.80 -4.47
CA ILE A 3 -3.86 7.46 -4.45
C ILE A 3 -3.12 6.65 -3.38
N THR A 4 -3.82 6.27 -2.32
CA THR A 4 -3.26 5.44 -1.27
C THR A 4 -3.43 3.98 -1.66
N VAL A 5 -2.30 3.24 -1.71
CA VAL A 5 -2.31 1.84 -2.11
C VAL A 5 -1.78 0.98 -0.96
N TYR A 6 -2.56 -0.01 -0.61
CA TYR A 6 -2.21 -1.02 0.38
C TYR A 6 -1.88 -2.33 -0.32
N LEU A 7 -0.74 -2.89 0.00
CA LEU A 7 -0.30 -4.16 -0.57
C LEU A 7 0.79 -4.76 0.31
N GLY A 8 1.01 -6.06 0.16
CA GLY A 8 2.11 -6.73 0.83
C GLY A 8 3.40 -6.60 0.04
N ALA A 9 4.49 -7.05 0.65
CA ALA A 9 5.79 -7.10 -0.05
C ALA A 9 5.93 -8.34 -0.92
N ASN A 10 5.21 -9.42 -0.61
CA ASN A 10 5.36 -10.70 -1.29
C ASN A 10 4.86 -10.62 -2.73
N LEU A 11 5.73 -11.01 -3.67
CA LEU A 11 5.39 -11.02 -5.10
C LEU A 11 4.38 -12.11 -5.47
N GLY A 12 4.24 -13.13 -4.64
CA GLY A 12 3.38 -14.27 -4.94
C GLY A 12 3.97 -15.16 -6.03
N THR A 13 3.18 -16.10 -6.51
CA THR A 13 3.59 -17.03 -7.56
C THR A 13 2.96 -16.74 -8.92
N ASP A 14 1.88 -15.97 -8.94
CA ASP A 14 1.19 -15.60 -10.17
C ASP A 14 1.78 -14.31 -10.74
N PRO A 15 2.36 -14.34 -11.95
CA PRO A 15 2.96 -13.14 -12.55
C PRO A 15 1.94 -12.04 -12.87
N ALA A 16 0.65 -12.35 -12.86
CA ALA A 16 -0.39 -11.34 -13.10
C ALA A 16 -0.40 -10.26 -12.02
N LEU A 17 -0.06 -10.60 -10.77
CA LEU A 17 -0.05 -9.64 -9.68
C LEU A 17 1.05 -8.57 -9.82
N PRO A 18 2.33 -8.94 -10.01
CA PRO A 18 3.36 -7.91 -10.29
C PRO A 18 3.04 -7.08 -11.51
N GLN A 19 2.50 -7.68 -12.57
CA GLN A 19 2.14 -6.96 -13.79
C GLN A 19 1.06 -5.90 -13.50
N ALA A 20 0.03 -6.26 -12.74
CA ALA A 20 -1.03 -5.33 -12.37
C ALA A 20 -0.50 -4.17 -11.52
N VAL A 21 0.41 -4.47 -10.60
CA VAL A 21 1.06 -3.46 -9.76
C VAL A 21 1.89 -2.49 -10.62
N GLN A 22 2.66 -3.01 -11.55
CA GLN A 22 3.42 -2.17 -12.49
C GLN A 22 2.53 -1.28 -13.34
N GLN A 23 1.44 -1.85 -13.87
CA GLN A 23 0.49 -1.10 -14.69
C GLN A 23 -0.15 0.03 -13.90
N LEU A 24 -0.53 -0.23 -12.66
CA LEU A 24 -1.07 0.81 -11.79
C LEU A 24 -0.04 1.91 -11.53
N GLY A 25 1.19 1.53 -11.22
CA GLY A 25 2.26 2.49 -10.97
C GLY A 25 2.51 3.40 -12.18
N ARG A 26 2.57 2.80 -13.36
CA ARG A 26 2.74 3.57 -14.60
C ARG A 26 1.57 4.53 -14.80
N TRP A 27 0.36 4.06 -14.61
CA TRP A 27 -0.81 4.90 -14.78
C TRP A 27 -0.82 6.07 -13.80
N ILE A 28 -0.48 5.83 -12.53
CA ILE A 28 -0.40 6.89 -11.52
C ILE A 28 0.57 7.98 -11.98
N GLY A 29 1.76 7.57 -12.42
CA GLY A 29 2.77 8.53 -12.87
C GLY A 29 2.37 9.28 -14.13
N GLU A 30 1.88 8.55 -15.13
CA GLU A 30 1.53 9.15 -16.44
C GLU A 30 0.32 10.07 -16.34
N SER A 31 -0.60 9.80 -15.43
CA SER A 31 -1.82 10.60 -15.30
C SER A 31 -1.66 11.83 -14.39
N GLY A 32 -0.46 12.07 -13.88
CA GLY A 32 -0.21 13.23 -13.01
C GLY A 32 -0.72 13.06 -11.60
N ASN A 33 -1.05 11.83 -11.19
CA ASN A 33 -1.44 11.52 -9.82
C ASN A 33 -0.21 11.21 -8.98
N ALA A 34 -0.40 11.05 -7.67
CA ALA A 34 0.66 10.72 -6.75
C ALA A 34 0.32 9.45 -5.97
N LEU A 35 1.34 8.71 -5.58
CA LEU A 35 1.19 7.51 -4.76
C LEU A 35 1.45 7.83 -3.30
N VAL A 36 0.60 7.29 -2.42
CA VAL A 36 0.85 7.23 -0.97
C VAL A 36 0.87 5.74 -0.60
N TYR A 37 1.94 5.29 0.04
CA TYR A 37 2.05 3.88 0.40
C TYR A 37 2.94 3.70 1.64
N GLY A 38 3.27 2.47 1.97
CA GLY A 38 3.98 2.14 3.21
C GLY A 38 5.47 2.43 3.25
N GLY A 39 6.07 2.88 2.16
CA GLY A 39 7.45 3.34 2.17
C GLY A 39 8.53 2.29 1.94
N SER A 40 8.19 1.01 1.88
CA SER A 40 9.18 -0.05 1.70
C SER A 40 9.71 -0.12 0.27
N LYS A 41 10.96 -0.56 0.15
CA LYS A 41 11.57 -0.89 -1.15
C LYS A 41 11.41 -2.35 -1.52
N SER A 42 10.82 -3.17 -0.65
CA SER A 42 10.77 -4.62 -0.82
C SER A 42 9.62 -5.09 -1.71
N GLY A 43 9.89 -6.08 -2.56
CA GLY A 43 8.90 -6.82 -3.32
C GLY A 43 7.92 -5.94 -4.09
N LEU A 44 6.62 -6.21 -3.95
CA LEU A 44 5.57 -5.47 -4.65
C LEU A 44 5.53 -3.99 -4.27
N MET A 45 5.85 -3.66 -3.02
CA MET A 45 5.86 -2.27 -2.56
C MET A 45 6.93 -1.46 -3.31
N GLY A 46 8.14 -1.99 -3.39
CA GLY A 46 9.21 -1.37 -4.16
C GLY A 46 8.89 -1.29 -5.65
N LEU A 47 8.32 -2.35 -6.20
CA LEU A 47 7.93 -2.40 -7.61
C LEU A 47 6.92 -1.29 -7.94
N LEU A 48 5.93 -1.10 -7.09
CA LEU A 48 4.93 -0.05 -7.28
C LEU A 48 5.56 1.34 -7.24
N ALA A 49 6.35 1.61 -6.20
CA ALA A 49 7.01 2.91 -6.06
C ALA A 49 7.94 3.21 -7.24
N ASP A 50 8.75 2.23 -7.64
CA ASP A 50 9.67 2.38 -8.77
C ASP A 50 8.91 2.64 -10.08
N SER A 51 7.77 1.98 -10.28
CA SER A 51 6.96 2.16 -11.48
C SER A 51 6.39 3.57 -11.57
N VAL A 52 5.93 4.12 -10.44
CA VAL A 52 5.42 5.49 -10.39
C VAL A 52 6.54 6.49 -10.69
N LEU A 53 7.69 6.31 -10.04
CA LEU A 53 8.84 7.21 -10.23
C LEU A 53 9.35 7.16 -11.67
N ALA A 54 9.45 5.96 -12.25
CA ALA A 54 9.90 5.80 -13.64
C ALA A 54 8.97 6.48 -14.63
N ALA A 55 7.70 6.59 -14.30
CA ALA A 55 6.69 7.27 -15.13
C ALA A 55 6.61 8.78 -14.84
N GLY A 56 7.51 9.31 -14.03
CA GLY A 56 7.57 10.74 -13.70
C GLY A 56 6.62 11.19 -12.61
N GLY A 57 6.05 10.24 -11.86
CA GLY A 57 5.11 10.55 -10.79
C GLY A 57 5.79 10.83 -9.45
N ARG A 58 4.96 11.21 -8.47
CA ARG A 58 5.41 11.49 -7.10
C ARG A 58 5.01 10.34 -6.19
N VAL A 59 5.88 10.03 -5.24
CA VAL A 59 5.64 8.95 -4.28
C VAL A 59 5.92 9.47 -2.87
N THR A 60 4.94 9.33 -2.00
CA THR A 60 5.09 9.58 -0.57
C THR A 60 5.01 8.25 0.17
N GLY A 61 6.06 7.94 0.91
CA GLY A 61 6.07 6.79 1.82
C GLY A 61 5.71 7.25 3.22
N VAL A 62 4.97 6.43 3.94
CA VAL A 62 4.62 6.69 5.34
C VAL A 62 5.05 5.48 6.17
N GLU A 63 6.04 5.67 7.04
CA GLU A 63 6.59 4.60 7.85
C GLU A 63 6.58 4.93 9.33
N PRO A 64 6.25 3.98 10.21
CA PRO A 64 6.42 4.17 11.64
C PRO A 64 7.91 4.06 11.99
N LYS A 65 8.32 4.76 13.04
CA LYS A 65 9.71 4.75 13.50
C LYS A 65 10.27 3.36 13.72
N CYS A 66 9.45 2.44 14.18
CA CYS A 66 9.89 1.08 14.50
C CYS A 66 10.38 0.28 13.28
N PHE A 67 10.05 0.72 12.06
CA PHE A 67 10.48 0.03 10.84
C PHE A 67 11.73 0.65 10.21
N LEU A 68 12.15 1.82 10.64
CA LEU A 68 13.30 2.49 10.03
C LEU A 68 14.61 1.73 10.22
N ASP A 69 14.77 1.10 11.38
CA ASP A 69 16.00 0.36 11.71
C ASP A 69 16.17 -0.91 10.88
N ALA A 70 15.11 -1.37 10.20
CA ALA A 70 15.18 -2.55 9.36
C ALA A 70 15.79 -2.26 7.99
N GLU A 71 16.10 -1.01 7.68
CA GLU A 71 16.68 -0.58 6.41
C GLU A 71 15.86 -1.00 5.19
N LEU A 72 14.55 -1.10 5.36
CA LEU A 72 13.63 -1.51 4.29
C LEU A 72 12.99 -0.32 3.57
N GLN A 73 13.22 0.90 4.05
CA GLN A 73 12.63 2.08 3.42
C GLN A 73 13.25 2.32 2.05
N HIS A 74 12.42 2.79 1.14
CA HIS A 74 12.84 3.16 -0.20
C HIS A 74 13.68 4.44 -0.14
N GLU A 75 14.78 4.49 -0.90
CA GLU A 75 15.75 5.58 -0.78
C GLU A 75 15.52 6.73 -1.75
N ARG A 76 14.64 6.54 -2.74
CA ARG A 76 14.44 7.51 -3.82
C ARG A 76 13.04 8.10 -3.84
N LEU A 77 12.30 8.02 -2.74
CA LEU A 77 10.95 8.56 -2.65
C LEU A 77 10.96 10.07 -2.78
N THR A 78 9.86 10.63 -3.30
CA THR A 78 9.67 12.07 -3.34
C THR A 78 9.61 12.63 -1.92
N GLU A 79 8.94 11.91 -1.03
CA GLU A 79 8.83 12.29 0.37
C GLU A 79 8.70 11.04 1.24
N LEU A 80 9.33 11.05 2.41
CA LEU A 80 9.15 10.02 3.43
C LEU A 80 8.63 10.68 4.69
N ILE A 81 7.45 10.29 5.12
CA ILE A 81 6.84 10.76 6.37
C ILE A 81 7.04 9.69 7.43
N VAL A 82 7.68 10.06 8.53
CA VAL A 82 7.93 9.15 9.65
C VAL A 82 6.91 9.42 10.74
N THR A 83 6.19 8.39 11.16
CA THR A 83 5.19 8.50 12.22
C THR A 83 5.68 7.84 13.51
N GLU A 84 5.06 8.19 14.63
CA GLU A 84 5.45 7.67 15.93
C GLU A 84 5.21 6.16 16.06
N ASP A 85 4.08 5.68 15.51
CA ASP A 85 3.65 4.29 15.67
C ASP A 85 2.81 3.84 14.47
N ILE A 86 2.40 2.57 14.50
CA ILE A 86 1.59 1.98 13.43
C ILE A 86 0.20 2.62 13.34
N PRO A 87 -0.53 2.88 14.44
CA PRO A 87 -1.82 3.57 14.35
C PRO A 87 -1.72 4.95 13.70
N SER A 88 -0.69 5.72 14.02
CA SER A 88 -0.46 7.05 13.41
C SER A 88 -0.19 6.94 11.92
N ARG A 89 0.54 5.91 11.49
CA ARG A 89 0.79 5.63 10.08
C ARG A 89 -0.51 5.39 9.32
N LYS A 90 -1.37 4.54 9.86
CA LYS A 90 -2.66 4.22 9.24
C LYS A 90 -3.52 5.48 9.08
N THR A 91 -3.60 6.28 10.12
CA THR A 91 -4.34 7.54 10.11
C THR A 91 -3.78 8.48 9.03
N LYS A 92 -2.45 8.60 8.97
CA LYS A 92 -1.80 9.50 8.01
C LYS A 92 -2.06 9.08 6.56
N MET A 93 -1.99 7.79 6.28
CA MET A 93 -2.25 7.28 4.93
C MET A 93 -3.68 7.54 4.48
N ILE A 94 -4.65 7.47 5.40
CA ILE A 94 -6.04 7.80 5.08
C ILE A 94 -6.22 9.31 4.88
N GLU A 95 -5.61 10.13 5.72
CA GLU A 95 -5.70 11.58 5.61
C GLU A 95 -5.15 12.10 4.27
N LEU A 96 -4.07 11.52 3.81
CA LEU A 96 -3.41 11.96 2.57
C LEU A 96 -4.13 11.48 1.32
N GLY A 97 -4.87 10.38 1.39
CA GLY A 97 -5.44 9.74 0.21
C GLY A 97 -6.74 10.37 -0.26
N ASP A 98 -6.85 10.51 -1.57
CA ASP A 98 -8.10 10.92 -2.24
C ASP A 98 -8.83 9.72 -2.82
N ALA A 99 -8.13 8.61 -3.01
CA ALA A 99 -8.67 7.33 -3.47
C ALA A 99 -7.85 6.21 -2.83
N PHE A 100 -8.45 5.03 -2.70
CA PHE A 100 -7.83 3.91 -1.98
C PHE A 100 -7.90 2.65 -2.82
N ILE A 101 -6.77 1.94 -2.91
CA ILE A 101 -6.69 0.68 -3.66
C ILE A 101 -5.99 -0.35 -2.78
N ALA A 102 -6.53 -1.56 -2.71
CA ALA A 102 -5.88 -2.67 -2.01
C ALA A 102 -5.61 -3.81 -2.98
N PHE A 103 -4.36 -4.28 -2.95
CA PHE A 103 -3.93 -5.51 -3.61
C PHE A 103 -3.81 -6.64 -2.58
N PRO A 104 -3.71 -7.89 -3.03
CA PRO A 104 -3.44 -9.00 -2.12
C PRO A 104 -2.20 -8.76 -1.26
N GLY A 105 -2.29 -9.13 0.00
CA GLY A 105 -1.21 -8.97 0.96
C GLY A 105 -1.47 -9.83 2.19
N GLY A 106 -0.83 -9.49 3.28
CA GLY A 106 -1.01 -10.18 4.55
C GLY A 106 -2.04 -9.53 5.45
N THR A 107 -1.94 -9.84 6.73
CA THR A 107 -2.87 -9.32 7.75
C THR A 107 -2.80 -7.80 7.87
N GLY A 108 -1.62 -7.20 7.64
CA GLY A 108 -1.47 -5.75 7.67
C GLY A 108 -2.32 -5.08 6.60
N THR A 109 -2.27 -5.59 5.37
CA THR A 109 -3.09 -5.08 4.28
C THR A 109 -4.58 -5.22 4.60
N LEU A 110 -4.98 -6.37 5.15
CA LEU A 110 -6.36 -6.61 5.53
C LEU A 110 -6.82 -5.62 6.60
N GLU A 111 -6.02 -5.40 7.64
CA GLU A 111 -6.32 -4.43 8.69
C GLU A 111 -6.50 -3.03 8.12
N GLU A 112 -5.58 -2.61 7.26
CA GLU A 112 -5.61 -1.28 6.67
C GLU A 112 -6.84 -1.06 5.80
N ILE A 113 -7.15 -1.99 4.92
CA ILE A 113 -8.28 -1.80 4.00
C ILE A 113 -9.63 -1.91 4.71
N THR A 114 -9.74 -2.76 5.74
CA THR A 114 -10.98 -2.85 6.51
C THR A 114 -11.26 -1.58 7.28
N GLU A 115 -10.23 -0.87 7.75
CA GLU A 115 -10.43 0.44 8.38
C GLU A 115 -11.00 1.44 7.38
N VAL A 116 -10.47 1.48 6.15
CA VAL A 116 -11.00 2.34 5.08
C VAL A 116 -12.47 2.03 4.81
N ILE A 117 -12.79 0.75 4.65
CA ILE A 117 -14.16 0.30 4.38
C ILE A 117 -15.09 0.69 5.54
N SER A 118 -14.65 0.52 6.79
CA SER A 118 -15.43 0.92 7.95
C SER A 118 -15.74 2.41 7.94
N LYS A 119 -14.75 3.25 7.66
CA LYS A 119 -14.94 4.69 7.61
C LYS A 119 -15.88 5.11 6.49
N LEU A 120 -15.80 4.45 5.34
CA LEU A 120 -16.73 4.68 4.23
C LEU A 120 -18.15 4.31 4.64
N SER A 121 -18.32 3.17 5.29
CA SER A 121 -19.65 2.70 5.74
C SER A 121 -20.29 3.64 6.75
N LEU A 122 -19.48 4.25 7.59
CA LEU A 122 -19.95 5.13 8.65
C LEU A 122 -20.09 6.59 8.19
N GLY A 123 -19.81 6.88 6.93
CA GLY A 123 -19.86 8.25 6.42
C GLY A 123 -18.74 9.15 6.92
N GLN A 124 -17.69 8.57 7.48
CA GLN A 124 -16.53 9.32 7.97
C GLN A 124 -15.49 9.58 6.89
N LEU A 125 -15.63 8.95 5.75
CA LEU A 125 -14.76 9.08 4.60
C LEU A 125 -15.61 8.99 3.34
N ASP A 126 -15.31 9.86 2.36
CA ASP A 126 -16.01 9.86 1.07
C ASP A 126 -14.94 9.84 -0.03
N ALA A 127 -14.64 8.63 -0.53
CA ALA A 127 -13.59 8.45 -1.53
C ALA A 127 -13.81 7.12 -2.26
N PRO A 128 -13.34 7.01 -3.52
CA PRO A 128 -13.33 5.73 -4.21
C PRO A 128 -12.43 4.71 -3.50
N CYS A 129 -12.87 3.47 -3.48
CA CYS A 129 -12.11 2.38 -2.90
C CYS A 129 -12.20 1.16 -3.81
N ILE A 130 -11.06 0.66 -4.28
CA ILE A 130 -10.97 -0.48 -5.19
C ILE A 130 -10.27 -1.63 -4.49
N LEU A 131 -10.89 -2.79 -4.56
CA LEU A 131 -10.34 -4.02 -4.00
C LEU A 131 -9.93 -4.93 -5.16
N TYR A 132 -8.62 -5.07 -5.38
CA TYR A 132 -8.12 -5.90 -6.47
C TYR A 132 -7.87 -7.32 -5.98
N ASP A 133 -8.72 -8.24 -6.42
CA ASP A 133 -8.56 -9.69 -6.21
C ASP A 133 -8.22 -10.08 -4.77
N LEU A 134 -8.98 -9.56 -3.81
CA LEU A 134 -8.71 -9.81 -2.39
C LEU A 134 -8.92 -11.28 -2.00
N SER A 135 -9.45 -12.12 -2.88
CA SER A 135 -9.49 -13.56 -2.63
C SER A 135 -8.10 -14.17 -2.46
N LEU A 136 -7.06 -13.45 -2.90
CA LEU A 136 -5.67 -13.88 -2.77
C LEU A 136 -4.96 -13.30 -1.55
N ILE A 137 -5.67 -12.74 -0.58
CA ILE A 137 -5.04 -12.28 0.65
C ILE A 137 -4.50 -13.49 1.40
N HIS A 138 -3.21 -13.40 1.76
CA HIS A 138 -2.52 -14.45 2.49
C HIS A 138 -2.51 -14.10 3.97
N ILE A 139 -3.10 -14.96 4.77
CA ILE A 139 -3.06 -14.86 6.21
C ILE A 139 -2.10 -15.92 6.71
N SER A 140 -1.04 -15.47 7.40
CA SER A 140 -0.11 -16.40 8.00
C SER A 140 -0.78 -17.16 9.13
N GLU A 141 -0.77 -18.46 9.00
CA GLU A 141 -1.31 -19.33 10.05
C GLU A 141 -0.26 -19.51 11.12
N PRO A 142 -0.56 -19.15 12.33
CA PRO A 142 0.42 -19.35 13.41
C PRO A 142 0.68 -20.82 13.68
N THR A 143 -0.24 -21.67 13.34
CA THR A 143 -0.09 -23.10 13.43
C THR A 143 -0.03 -23.67 12.07
N ARG A 144 0.07 -23.29 11.34
CA ARG A 144 -0.10 -23.76 10.12
C ARG A 144 -1.07 -24.60 9.77
N HIS A 145 -1.65 -24.78 10.11
CA HIS A 145 -2.50 -25.40 9.88
C HIS A 145 -3.53 -25.29 10.27
N ALA A 146 -3.43 -24.97 10.65
CA ALA A 146 -4.70 -25.05 10.96
C ALA A 146 -5.51 -24.16 10.20
N GLN A 147 -5.69 -23.99 9.90
CA GLN A 147 -6.20 -23.33 9.43
C GLN A 147 -7.20 -22.96 9.21
N ILE A 148 -7.53 -22.77 9.47
CA ILE A 148 -8.60 -22.43 9.16
C ILE A 148 -9.15 -22.20 8.08
#